data_80fe546a6d1a26556e84118ed0fe1555
#
_entry.id   80fe546a6d1a26556e84118ed0fe1555
#
_cell.length_a   1.000
_cell.length_b   1.000
_cell.length_c   1.000
_cell.angle_alpha   90.00
_cell.angle_beta   90.00
_cell.angle_gamma   90.00
#
_symmetry.space_group_name_H-M   'P 1'
#
loop_
_entity.id
_entity.type
_entity.pdbx_description
1 polymer ?
#
loop_
_entity_poly.entity_id
_entity_poly.type
_entity_poly.pdbx_seq_one_letter_code
_entity_poly.pdbx_strand_id
1 'polypeptide(L)'
;NKKAFMALIKSMRDYCEVGLKSSFMALEDLSILKSEKKCLDGILNTATEKVRGSFSKVNLPTTYRNYVELEIKKDYSMGYPDTIGFRAGSCSPFLFYDIDFEVQTPLMIHPYQLMDFSLLKHESFLDKKETLEKAMAQVKLVGGVFTPIFHNYSFSDLERWQDFKSLFNIILESTADVSA
;
A
#
# COMPACT_ATOMS: atom_id res chain seq x y z
N ASN A 1 4.16 -23.06 10.56
CA ASN A 1 2.90 -23.78 10.72
C ASN A 1 1.77 -23.02 10.01
N LYS A 2 1.20 -23.59 8.94
CA LYS A 2 0.18 -22.94 8.10
C LYS A 2 -1.06 -22.51 8.93
N LYS A 3 -1.52 -23.34 9.86
CA LYS A 3 -2.69 -23.03 10.72
C LYS A 3 -2.44 -21.84 11.63
N ALA A 4 -1.26 -21.74 12.25
CA ALA A 4 -0.92 -20.61 13.12
C ALA A 4 -0.84 -19.30 12.33
N PHE A 5 -0.29 -19.33 11.10
CA PHE A 5 -0.24 -18.16 10.23
C PHE A 5 -1.64 -17.70 9.78
N MET A 6 -2.52 -18.63 9.44
CA MET A 6 -3.92 -18.30 9.12
C MET A 6 -4.66 -17.70 10.33
N ALA A 7 -4.43 -18.25 11.55
CA ALA A 7 -5.00 -17.69 12.77
C ALA A 7 -4.48 -16.26 13.04
N LEU A 8 -3.19 -16.01 12.81
CA LEU A 8 -2.60 -14.67 12.92
C LEU A 8 -3.26 -13.69 11.95
N ILE A 9 -3.38 -14.05 10.66
CA ILE A 9 -4.05 -13.18 9.66
C ILE A 9 -5.47 -12.87 10.11
N LYS A 10 -6.21 -13.86 10.61
CA LYS A 10 -7.57 -13.67 11.08
C LYS A 10 -7.65 -12.73 12.29
N SER A 11 -6.75 -12.87 13.26
CA SER A 11 -6.73 -12.00 14.45
C SER A 11 -6.33 -10.56 14.12
N MET A 12 -5.50 -10.34 13.08
CA MET A 12 -5.13 -8.97 12.68
C MET A 12 -6.31 -8.12 12.24
N ARG A 13 -7.39 -8.76 11.79
CA ARG A 13 -8.63 -8.06 11.41
C ARG A 13 -9.28 -7.32 12.57
N ASP A 14 -9.04 -7.74 13.81
CA ASP A 14 -9.57 -7.08 15.00
C ASP A 14 -8.87 -5.76 15.31
N TYR A 15 -7.69 -5.53 14.69
CA TYR A 15 -6.84 -4.36 14.93
C TYR A 15 -6.71 -3.45 13.70
N CYS A 16 -6.82 -3.99 12.49
CA CYS A 16 -6.63 -3.22 11.26
C CYS A 16 -7.40 -3.83 10.08
N GLU A 17 -7.53 -3.04 9.02
CA GLU A 17 -8.06 -3.51 7.75
C GLU A 17 -7.05 -4.43 7.06
N VAL A 18 -7.49 -5.63 6.67
CA VAL A 18 -6.65 -6.61 5.97
C VAL A 18 -6.96 -6.60 4.49
N GLY A 19 -5.94 -6.54 3.65
CA GLY A 19 -6.03 -6.59 2.19
C GLY A 19 -5.10 -7.63 1.58
N LEU A 20 -5.30 -7.91 0.29
CA LEU A 20 -4.48 -8.84 -0.47
C LEU A 20 -3.21 -8.14 -0.95
N LYS A 21 -2.04 -8.69 -0.61
CA LYS A 21 -0.83 -8.42 -1.35
C LYS A 21 -0.68 -9.51 -2.42
N SER A 22 -1.09 -9.20 -3.65
CA SER A 22 -1.05 -10.18 -4.75
C SER A 22 0.39 -10.54 -5.13
N SER A 23 0.60 -11.77 -5.60
CA SER A 23 1.90 -12.21 -6.11
C SER A 23 2.28 -11.49 -7.41
N PHE A 24 3.55 -11.62 -7.80
CA PHE A 24 3.99 -11.11 -9.09
C PHE A 24 3.32 -11.79 -10.28
N MET A 25 3.06 -13.09 -10.16
CA MET A 25 2.41 -13.89 -11.21
C MET A 25 0.95 -13.47 -11.43
N ALA A 26 0.28 -12.99 -10.38
CA ALA A 26 -1.10 -12.50 -10.46
C ALA A 26 -1.25 -11.21 -11.29
N LEU A 27 -0.16 -10.54 -11.64
CA LEU A 27 -0.19 -9.37 -12.52
C LEU A 27 -0.64 -9.71 -13.94
N GLU A 28 -0.19 -10.86 -14.45
CA GLU A 28 -0.41 -11.32 -15.83
C GLU A 28 -1.49 -12.41 -15.94
N ASP A 29 -1.87 -13.01 -14.80
CA ASP A 29 -2.83 -14.12 -14.76
C ASP A 29 -3.96 -13.86 -13.77
N LEU A 30 -5.13 -13.54 -14.32
CA LEU A 30 -6.35 -13.31 -13.55
C LEU A 30 -6.77 -14.54 -12.73
N SER A 31 -6.50 -15.76 -13.22
CA SER A 31 -6.85 -17.00 -12.50
C SER A 31 -6.06 -17.14 -11.22
N ILE A 32 -4.79 -16.75 -11.24
CA ILE A 32 -3.91 -16.69 -10.05
C ILE A 32 -4.44 -15.65 -9.07
N LEU A 33 -4.72 -14.43 -9.54
CA LEU A 33 -5.28 -13.37 -8.72
C LEU A 33 -6.58 -13.78 -8.02
N LYS A 34 -7.48 -14.41 -8.77
CA LYS A 34 -8.75 -14.95 -8.26
C LYS A 34 -8.54 -16.03 -7.20
N SER A 35 -7.57 -16.91 -7.41
CA SER A 35 -7.22 -17.97 -6.46
C SER A 35 -6.64 -17.41 -5.17
N GLU A 36 -5.74 -16.43 -5.26
CA GLU A 36 -5.14 -15.76 -4.11
C GLU A 36 -6.19 -14.99 -3.29
N LYS A 37 -7.07 -14.24 -3.97
CA LYS A 37 -8.20 -13.56 -3.32
C LYS A 37 -9.11 -14.55 -2.61
N LYS A 38 -9.54 -15.62 -3.28
CA LYS A 38 -10.38 -16.66 -2.68
C LYS A 38 -9.74 -17.32 -1.46
N CYS A 39 -8.42 -17.52 -1.49
CA CYS A 39 -7.70 -18.06 -0.34
C CYS A 39 -7.77 -17.10 0.88
N LEU A 40 -7.54 -15.81 0.66
CA LEU A 40 -7.62 -14.81 1.74
C LEU A 40 -9.07 -14.64 2.24
N ASP A 41 -10.05 -14.58 1.33
CA ASP A 41 -11.47 -14.53 1.67
C ASP A 41 -11.88 -15.71 2.58
N GLY A 42 -11.38 -16.91 2.28
CA GLY A 42 -11.62 -18.10 3.11
C GLY A 42 -10.97 -18.03 4.49
N ILE A 43 -9.82 -17.37 4.64
CA ILE A 43 -9.18 -17.15 5.94
C ILE A 43 -9.98 -16.13 6.76
N LEU A 44 -10.40 -15.04 6.13
CA LEU A 44 -11.08 -13.92 6.79
C LEU A 44 -12.59 -14.14 6.98
N ASN A 45 -13.18 -15.14 6.31
CA ASN A 45 -14.64 -15.36 6.21
C ASN A 45 -15.39 -14.11 5.73
N THR A 46 -14.79 -13.34 4.83
CA THR A 46 -15.38 -12.15 4.23
C THR A 46 -14.68 -11.83 2.91
N ALA A 47 -15.36 -11.11 2.01
CA ALA A 47 -14.75 -10.66 0.77
C ALA A 47 -13.62 -9.65 1.03
N THR A 48 -12.48 -9.86 0.40
CA THR A 48 -11.35 -8.92 0.42
C THR A 48 -11.56 -7.88 -0.68
N GLU A 49 -11.66 -6.61 -0.28
CA GLU A 49 -11.92 -5.49 -1.18
C GLU A 49 -10.69 -4.61 -1.44
N LYS A 50 -9.56 -4.94 -0.82
CA LYS A 50 -8.33 -4.14 -0.87
C LYS A 50 -7.19 -4.95 -1.45
N VAL A 51 -6.40 -4.33 -2.32
CA VAL A 51 -5.26 -4.99 -2.95
C VAL A 51 -4.05 -4.07 -3.03
N ARG A 52 -2.87 -4.68 -3.02
CA ARG A 52 -1.61 -4.10 -3.45
C ARG A 52 -0.84 -5.11 -4.28
N GLY A 53 -0.51 -4.75 -5.52
CA GLY A 53 0.31 -5.57 -6.41
C GLY A 53 1.76 -5.68 -5.91
N SER A 54 2.38 -6.83 -6.08
CA SER A 54 3.81 -7.01 -5.79
C SER A 54 4.65 -6.05 -6.63
N PHE A 55 5.73 -5.54 -6.00
CA PHE A 55 6.67 -4.58 -6.59
C PHE A 55 6.01 -3.29 -7.12
N SER A 56 4.79 -2.98 -6.67
CA SER A 56 4.02 -1.83 -7.16
C SER A 56 3.85 -1.81 -8.68
N LYS A 57 3.88 -3.00 -9.30
CA LYS A 57 3.63 -3.14 -10.72
C LYS A 57 2.14 -3.03 -11.03
N VAL A 58 1.84 -2.21 -12.02
CA VAL A 58 0.49 -2.01 -12.56
C VAL A 58 0.63 -1.97 -14.07
N ASN A 59 -0.11 -2.84 -14.76
CA ASN A 59 -0.21 -2.86 -16.22
C ASN A 59 -1.59 -2.31 -16.61
N LEU A 60 -1.62 -1.02 -16.97
CA LEU A 60 -2.87 -0.32 -17.28
C LEU A 60 -3.30 -0.55 -18.75
N PRO A 61 -4.59 -0.71 -19.00
CA PRO A 61 -5.72 -0.72 -18.05
C PRO A 61 -5.99 -2.10 -17.44
N THR A 62 -5.32 -3.16 -17.92
CA THR A 62 -5.63 -4.57 -17.64
C THR A 62 -5.66 -4.90 -16.16
N THR A 63 -4.65 -4.47 -15.38
CA THR A 63 -4.60 -4.76 -13.94
C THR A 63 -5.84 -4.22 -13.22
N TYR A 64 -6.25 -2.99 -13.54
CA TYR A 64 -7.39 -2.37 -12.87
C TYR A 64 -8.73 -2.94 -13.33
N ARG A 65 -8.85 -3.34 -14.59
CA ARG A 65 -10.01 -4.10 -15.08
C ARG A 65 -10.16 -5.43 -14.34
N ASN A 66 -9.05 -6.15 -14.13
CA ASN A 66 -9.04 -7.39 -13.36
C ASN A 66 -9.46 -7.16 -11.90
N TYR A 67 -9.05 -6.05 -11.30
CA TYR A 67 -9.48 -5.69 -9.95
C TYR A 67 -10.98 -5.40 -9.89
N VAL A 68 -11.51 -4.67 -10.86
CA VAL A 68 -12.95 -4.37 -10.98
C VAL A 68 -13.75 -5.66 -11.16
N GLU A 69 -13.30 -6.58 -12.04
CA GLU A 69 -13.95 -7.89 -12.26
C GLU A 69 -14.03 -8.73 -10.97
N LEU A 70 -13.02 -8.64 -10.12
CA LEU A 70 -12.97 -9.34 -8.83
C LEU A 70 -13.59 -8.56 -7.67
N GLU A 71 -14.35 -7.51 -7.96
CA GLU A 71 -15.03 -6.66 -6.97
C GLU A 71 -14.08 -6.04 -5.93
N ILE A 72 -12.82 -5.83 -6.29
CA ILE A 72 -11.86 -5.09 -5.48
C ILE A 72 -12.24 -3.59 -5.56
N LYS A 73 -12.31 -2.94 -4.40
CA LYS A 73 -12.75 -1.55 -4.26
C LYS A 73 -11.60 -0.57 -4.09
N LYS A 74 -10.45 -1.02 -3.56
CA LYS A 74 -9.32 -0.13 -3.23
C LYS A 74 -8.00 -0.75 -3.69
N ASP A 75 -7.23 0.02 -4.47
CA ASP A 75 -5.86 -0.33 -4.86
C ASP A 75 -4.85 0.57 -4.16
N TYR A 76 -3.76 -0.04 -3.68
CA TYR A 76 -2.62 0.61 -3.02
C TYR A 76 -1.30 0.35 -3.77
N SER A 77 -1.37 0.11 -5.09
CA SER A 77 -0.19 -0.19 -5.92
C SER A 77 0.44 1.05 -6.56
N MET A 78 -0.31 2.15 -6.65
CA MET A 78 0.09 3.35 -7.38
C MET A 78 1.10 4.20 -6.61
N GLY A 79 2.38 3.89 -6.76
CA GLY A 79 3.50 4.63 -6.20
C GLY A 79 4.82 4.04 -6.69
N TYR A 80 5.93 4.70 -6.39
CA TYR A 80 7.26 4.25 -6.76
C TYR A 80 7.87 3.38 -5.66
N PRO A 81 8.37 2.17 -5.97
CA PRO A 81 8.89 1.25 -4.94
C PRO A 81 10.24 1.70 -4.36
N ASP A 82 11.00 2.49 -5.09
CA ASP A 82 12.40 2.83 -4.78
C ASP A 82 12.69 4.34 -4.75
N THR A 83 11.68 5.16 -4.90
CA THR A 83 11.78 6.63 -4.93
C THR A 83 10.56 7.23 -4.24
N ILE A 84 10.77 8.34 -3.54
CA ILE A 84 9.69 9.12 -2.94
C ILE A 84 9.09 10.01 -4.02
N GLY A 85 7.76 10.07 -4.09
CA GLY A 85 7.10 10.93 -5.07
C GLY A 85 5.65 10.55 -5.37
N PHE A 86 5.07 11.26 -6.31
CA PHE A 86 3.64 11.19 -6.66
C PHE A 86 3.46 10.56 -8.05
N ARG A 87 3.51 9.22 -8.14
CA ARG A 87 3.43 8.49 -9.41
C ARG A 87 2.14 8.78 -10.18
N ALA A 88 1.05 9.03 -9.48
CA ALA A 88 -0.24 9.41 -10.07
C ALA A 88 -0.38 10.93 -10.31
N GLY A 89 0.63 11.73 -10.02
CA GLY A 89 0.53 13.19 -10.01
C GLY A 89 -0.36 13.75 -8.90
N SER A 90 -0.86 12.87 -7.99
CA SER A 90 -1.75 13.21 -6.88
C SER A 90 -1.42 12.40 -5.65
N CYS A 91 -1.74 12.93 -4.48
CA CYS A 91 -1.77 12.22 -3.19
C CYS A 91 -3.20 12.02 -2.65
N SER A 92 -4.20 12.51 -3.34
CA SER A 92 -5.60 12.25 -3.01
C SER A 92 -6.10 10.99 -3.71
N PRO A 93 -6.91 10.16 -3.04
CA PRO A 93 -7.57 9.03 -3.69
C PRO A 93 -8.48 9.47 -4.83
N PHE A 94 -8.54 8.67 -5.89
CA PHE A 94 -9.39 8.93 -7.05
C PHE A 94 -9.95 7.63 -7.63
N LEU A 95 -11.11 7.71 -8.29
CA LEU A 95 -11.70 6.57 -8.99
C LEU A 95 -10.99 6.31 -10.31
N PHE A 96 -10.72 5.04 -10.59
CA PHE A 96 -10.18 4.66 -11.90
C PHE A 96 -11.18 4.95 -13.00
N TYR A 97 -10.74 5.74 -13.98
CA TYR A 97 -11.48 6.00 -15.22
C TYR A 97 -10.88 5.16 -16.34
N ASP A 98 -11.68 4.27 -16.92
CA ASP A 98 -11.29 3.45 -18.05
C ASP A 98 -11.51 4.24 -19.34
N ILE A 99 -10.41 4.69 -19.95
CA ILE A 99 -10.45 5.56 -21.13
C ILE A 99 -11.01 4.82 -22.36
N ASP A 100 -10.72 3.52 -22.49
CA ASP A 100 -11.17 2.75 -23.67
C ASP A 100 -12.69 2.55 -23.68
N PHE A 101 -13.29 2.44 -22.51
CA PHE A 101 -14.73 2.28 -22.34
C PHE A 101 -15.44 3.60 -21.95
N GLU A 102 -14.69 4.66 -21.75
CA GLU A 102 -15.19 5.98 -21.32
C GLU A 102 -16.08 5.90 -20.06
N VAL A 103 -15.66 5.06 -19.08
CA VAL A 103 -16.43 4.81 -17.87
C VAL A 103 -15.62 5.00 -16.60
N GLN A 104 -16.21 5.66 -15.62
CA GLN A 104 -15.68 5.69 -14.25
C GLN A 104 -16.06 4.40 -13.54
N THR A 105 -15.06 3.70 -13.01
CA THR A 105 -15.24 2.43 -12.30
C THR A 105 -15.39 2.64 -10.79
N PRO A 106 -15.90 1.64 -10.04
CA PRO A 106 -15.98 1.73 -8.58
C PRO A 106 -14.63 1.49 -7.88
N LEU A 107 -13.53 1.29 -8.62
CA LEU A 107 -12.21 1.05 -8.07
C LEU A 107 -11.56 2.38 -7.63
N MET A 108 -11.34 2.56 -6.33
CA MET A 108 -10.63 3.70 -5.76
C MET A 108 -9.14 3.42 -5.73
N ILE A 109 -8.36 4.27 -6.36
CA ILE A 109 -6.90 4.25 -6.33
C ILE A 109 -6.42 5.11 -5.17
N HIS A 110 -5.63 4.51 -4.28
CA HIS A 110 -4.97 5.18 -3.16
C HIS A 110 -3.48 5.28 -3.47
N PRO A 111 -2.99 6.41 -4.03
CA PRO A 111 -1.57 6.57 -4.31
C PRO A 111 -0.77 6.59 -3.01
N TYR A 112 0.38 5.90 -3.02
CA TYR A 112 1.35 6.03 -1.93
C TYR A 112 2.55 6.86 -2.41
N GLN A 113 3.16 7.60 -1.48
CA GLN A 113 4.24 8.54 -1.80
C GLN A 113 5.60 8.05 -1.36
N LEU A 114 5.62 7.13 -0.39
CA LEU A 114 6.84 6.65 0.23
C LEU A 114 6.75 5.14 0.48
N MET A 115 7.84 4.44 0.21
CA MET A 115 8.05 3.05 0.62
C MET A 115 9.34 2.98 1.45
N ASP A 116 9.39 2.11 2.43
CA ASP A 116 10.56 1.96 3.31
C ASP A 116 11.88 1.79 2.54
N PHE A 117 11.90 1.04 1.43
CA PHE A 117 13.08 0.90 0.57
C PHE A 117 13.59 2.21 0.00
N SER A 118 12.72 3.19 -0.23
CA SER A 118 13.15 4.49 -0.76
C SER A 118 14.00 5.27 0.25
N LEU A 119 13.75 5.04 1.55
CA LEU A 119 14.53 5.65 2.63
C LEU A 119 15.90 5.00 2.85
N LEU A 120 16.10 3.74 2.42
CA LEU A 120 17.41 3.08 2.51
C LEU A 120 18.50 3.72 1.64
N LYS A 121 18.14 4.56 0.69
CA LYS A 121 19.09 5.31 -0.13
C LYS A 121 19.80 6.43 0.65
N HIS A 122 19.29 6.80 1.80
CA HIS A 122 19.85 7.80 2.69
C HIS A 122 20.69 7.11 3.77
N GLU A 123 21.91 7.57 3.97
CA GLU A 123 22.85 6.90 4.88
C GLU A 123 22.55 7.21 6.35
N SER A 124 22.25 8.47 6.67
CA SER A 124 22.04 8.88 8.06
C SER A 124 20.56 8.86 8.47
N PHE A 125 20.31 8.66 9.76
CA PHE A 125 18.98 8.83 10.34
C PHE A 125 18.40 10.22 10.07
N LEU A 126 19.23 11.25 10.15
CA LEU A 126 18.80 12.63 9.97
C LEU A 126 18.31 12.88 8.54
N ASP A 127 19.02 12.37 7.54
CA ASP A 127 18.63 12.50 6.13
C ASP A 127 17.32 11.75 5.84
N LYS A 128 17.17 10.54 6.40
CA LYS A 128 15.92 9.76 6.30
C LYS A 128 14.74 10.51 6.91
N LYS A 129 14.94 11.08 8.11
CA LYS A 129 13.94 11.87 8.83
C LYS A 129 13.55 13.12 8.04
N GLU A 130 14.51 13.91 7.60
CA GLU A 130 14.26 15.13 6.83
C GLU A 130 13.49 14.83 5.54
N THR A 131 13.87 13.76 4.86
CA THR A 131 13.22 13.31 3.63
C THR A 131 11.77 12.87 3.88
N LEU A 132 11.52 12.15 4.96
CA LEU A 132 10.19 11.76 5.40
C LEU A 132 9.33 12.98 5.73
N GLU A 133 9.85 13.88 6.56
CA GLU A 133 9.15 15.11 6.98
C GLU A 133 8.81 16.02 5.79
N LYS A 134 9.72 16.16 4.83
CA LYS A 134 9.48 16.89 3.58
C LYS A 134 8.31 16.27 2.78
N ALA A 135 8.29 14.95 2.63
CA ALA A 135 7.20 14.26 1.93
C ALA A 135 5.84 14.47 2.62
N MET A 136 5.81 14.36 3.95
CA MET A 136 4.62 14.62 4.76
C MET A 136 4.14 16.07 4.64
N ALA A 137 5.07 17.03 4.70
CA ALA A 137 4.75 18.46 4.56
C ALA A 137 4.16 18.81 3.19
N GLN A 138 4.68 18.21 2.11
CA GLN A 138 4.13 18.39 0.75
C GLN A 138 2.69 17.90 0.64
N VAL A 139 2.40 16.72 1.21
CA VAL A 139 1.02 16.17 1.22
C VAL A 139 0.09 17.05 2.06
N LYS A 140 0.55 17.49 3.23
CA LYS A 140 -0.21 18.38 4.13
C LYS A 140 -0.53 19.71 3.46
N LEU A 141 0.41 20.28 2.71
CA LEU A 141 0.25 21.58 2.01
C LEU A 141 -0.93 21.58 1.03
N VAL A 142 -1.22 20.43 0.40
CA VAL A 142 -2.30 20.29 -0.57
C VAL A 142 -3.56 19.61 0.02
N GLY A 143 -3.59 19.38 1.32
CA GLY A 143 -4.72 18.71 1.98
C GLY A 143 -4.93 17.26 1.50
N GLY A 144 -3.85 16.60 1.08
CA GLY A 144 -3.88 15.23 0.57
C GLY A 144 -3.81 14.15 1.65
N VAL A 145 -3.71 12.90 1.21
CA VAL A 145 -3.56 11.74 2.10
C VAL A 145 -2.15 11.19 1.99
N PHE A 146 -1.39 11.23 3.09
CA PHE A 146 -0.07 10.62 3.14
C PHE A 146 -0.21 9.11 3.38
N THR A 147 0.22 8.31 2.42
CA THR A 147 0.16 6.84 2.45
C THR A 147 1.57 6.27 2.37
N PRO A 148 2.23 5.98 3.49
CA PRO A 148 3.52 5.30 3.50
C PRO A 148 3.34 3.79 3.46
N ILE A 149 4.32 3.07 2.90
CA ILE A 149 4.38 1.61 2.90
C ILE A 149 5.59 1.15 3.70
N PHE A 150 5.32 0.36 4.74
CA PHE A 150 6.34 -0.33 5.53
C PHE A 150 6.12 -1.83 5.45
N HIS A 151 7.21 -2.58 5.36
CA HIS A 151 7.18 -4.03 5.43
C HIS A 151 7.46 -4.49 6.86
N ASN A 152 7.01 -5.69 7.21
CA ASN A 152 7.26 -6.24 8.55
C ASN A 152 8.75 -6.38 8.87
N TYR A 153 9.60 -6.67 7.89
CA TYR A 153 11.04 -6.76 8.10
C TYR A 153 11.72 -5.41 8.35
N SER A 154 11.08 -4.29 8.00
CA SER A 154 11.60 -2.94 8.31
C SER A 154 11.58 -2.65 9.81
N PHE A 155 10.90 -3.48 10.60
CA PHE A 155 10.87 -3.42 12.06
C PHE A 155 11.77 -4.47 12.72
N SER A 156 12.60 -5.18 11.93
CA SER A 156 13.56 -6.15 12.44
C SER A 156 14.78 -5.45 13.06
N ASP A 157 15.58 -6.24 13.80
CA ASP A 157 16.80 -5.75 14.46
C ASP A 157 18.04 -5.81 13.53
N LEU A 158 17.84 -6.00 12.21
CA LEU A 158 18.92 -5.92 11.24
C LEU A 158 19.42 -4.48 11.13
N GLU A 159 20.74 -4.29 11.11
CA GLU A 159 21.43 -2.99 11.11
C GLU A 159 20.82 -1.97 10.11
N ARG A 160 20.56 -2.41 8.89
CA ARG A 160 19.97 -1.54 7.84
C ARG A 160 18.57 -1.01 8.16
N TRP A 161 17.86 -1.63 9.13
CA TRP A 161 16.50 -1.28 9.52
C TRP A 161 16.39 -0.65 10.91
N GLN A 162 17.50 -0.47 11.61
CA GLN A 162 17.52 0.01 13.01
C GLN A 162 16.77 1.34 13.22
N ASP A 163 16.74 2.23 12.21
CA ASP A 163 16.11 3.56 12.29
C ASP A 163 14.60 3.52 12.06
N PHE A 164 14.08 2.44 11.46
CA PHE A 164 12.74 2.46 10.88
C PHE A 164 11.61 2.47 11.90
N LYS A 165 11.83 1.91 13.10
CA LYS A 165 10.88 2.05 14.23
C LYS A 165 10.70 3.51 14.63
N SER A 166 11.80 4.26 14.71
CA SER A 166 11.78 5.70 15.04
C SER A 166 11.13 6.53 13.94
N LEU A 167 11.44 6.25 12.68
CA LEU A 167 10.81 6.91 11.53
C LEU A 167 9.29 6.67 11.49
N PHE A 168 8.86 5.45 11.79
CA PHE A 168 7.44 5.12 11.85
C PHE A 168 6.73 5.87 12.99
N ASN A 169 7.38 5.99 14.16
CA ASN A 169 6.82 6.75 15.27
C ASN A 169 6.63 8.24 14.93
N ILE A 170 7.55 8.86 14.17
CA ILE A 170 7.38 10.24 13.67
C ILE A 170 6.09 10.39 12.86
N ILE A 171 5.76 9.40 12.04
CA ILE A 171 4.50 9.41 11.26
C ILE A 171 3.30 9.35 12.21
N LEU A 172 3.31 8.44 13.21
CA LEU A 172 2.21 8.29 14.16
C LEU A 172 1.99 9.56 14.99
N GLU A 173 3.05 10.18 15.48
CA GLU A 173 3.00 11.42 16.26
C GLU A 173 2.39 12.57 15.43
N SER A 174 2.79 12.68 14.16
CA SER A 174 2.25 13.72 13.27
C SER A 174 0.75 13.57 12.96
N THR A 175 0.19 12.37 13.11
CA THR A 175 -1.25 12.14 12.93
C THR A 175 -2.06 12.44 14.18
N ALA A 176 -1.46 12.35 15.37
CA ALA A 176 -2.11 12.66 16.64
C ALA A 176 -2.42 14.16 16.78
N ASP A 177 -1.55 15.03 16.25
CA ASP A 177 -1.73 16.49 16.31
C ASP A 177 -2.87 17.02 15.40
N VAL A 178 -3.41 16.20 14.52
CA VAL A 178 -4.53 16.57 13.61
C VAL A 178 -5.89 16.26 14.23
N SER A 179 -5.92 15.52 15.34
CA SER A 179 -7.15 15.06 16.01
C SER A 179 -7.50 15.90 17.26
N ALA A 180 -6.74 16.93 17.55
CA ALA A 180 -6.94 17.92 18.62
C ALA A 180 -7.37 19.24 18.01
#